data_68e0a085f867b224483a9efd1e472357
#
_entry.id   68e0a085f867b224483a9efd1e472357
#
_cell.length_a   1.000
_cell.length_b   1.000
_cell.length_c   1.000
_cell.angle_alpha   90.00
_cell.angle_beta   90.00
_cell.angle_gamma   90.00
#
_symmetry.space_group_name_H-M   'P 1'
#
loop_
_entity.id
_entity.type
_entity.pdbx_description
1 polymer ?
#
loop_
_entity_poly.entity_id
_entity_poly.type
_entity_poly.pdbx_seq_one_letter_code
_entity_poly.pdbx_strand_id
1 'polypeptide(L)'
;MIEVKDFLEFSDLVIQDTQSGEQMNYIVDFYANWCQPCKIVARHLDSIQDQLPAQIVKINIETEEGRATAHTLGIRSIPTLVFYRSDVNSEVSPVKELDRLTGSHPANAILDKANKVFG
;
A
#
# COMPACT_ATOMS: atom_id res chain seq x y z
N MET A 1 5.33 3.97 9.10
CA MET A 1 5.17 3.26 7.81
C MET A 1 6.03 2.00 7.84
N ILE A 2 5.48 0.90 7.38
CA ILE A 2 6.11 -0.42 7.49
C ILE A 2 6.70 -0.81 6.14
N GLU A 3 7.99 -1.18 6.13
CA GLU A 3 8.66 -1.65 4.93
C GLU A 3 8.54 -3.18 4.83
N VAL A 4 8.07 -3.70 3.70
CA VAL A 4 8.11 -5.12 3.37
C VAL A 4 8.80 -5.32 2.04
N LYS A 5 9.37 -6.50 1.79
CA LYS A 5 10.16 -6.72 0.58
C LYS A 5 9.32 -7.12 -0.62
N ASP A 6 8.18 -7.81 -0.40
CA ASP A 6 7.36 -8.35 -1.47
C ASP A 6 5.92 -8.60 -1.00
N PHE A 7 5.09 -9.11 -1.90
CA PHE A 7 3.68 -9.38 -1.61
C PHE A 7 3.51 -10.50 -0.57
N LEU A 8 4.41 -11.47 -0.55
CA LEU A 8 4.33 -12.57 0.44
C LEU A 8 4.54 -12.04 1.86
N GLU A 9 5.54 -11.18 2.04
CA GLU A 9 5.79 -10.56 3.34
C GLU A 9 4.63 -9.65 3.75
N PHE A 10 4.05 -8.92 2.81
CA PHE A 10 2.84 -8.14 3.05
C PHE A 10 1.68 -9.04 3.49
N SER A 11 1.47 -10.17 2.79
CA SER A 11 0.42 -11.13 3.15
C SER A 11 0.60 -11.68 4.56
N ASP A 12 1.84 -11.99 4.93
CA ASP A 12 2.16 -12.48 6.28
C ASP A 12 1.83 -11.42 7.34
N LEU A 13 2.14 -10.16 7.05
CA LEU A 13 1.78 -9.05 7.94
C LEU A 13 0.27 -8.96 8.14
N VAL A 14 -0.50 -9.06 7.04
CA VAL A 14 -1.96 -9.00 7.10
C VAL A 14 -2.53 -10.16 7.91
N ILE A 15 -2.03 -11.36 7.69
CA ILE A 15 -2.46 -12.55 8.43
C ILE A 15 -2.19 -12.36 9.92
N GLN A 16 -1.04 -11.83 10.27
CA GLN A 16 -0.69 -11.55 11.67
C GLN A 16 -1.59 -10.49 12.28
N ASP A 17 -1.84 -9.39 11.56
CA ASP A 17 -2.67 -8.28 12.02
C ASP A 17 -4.14 -8.67 12.21
N THR A 18 -4.60 -9.71 11.52
CA THR A 18 -6.00 -10.12 11.51
C THR A 18 -6.27 -11.38 12.34
N GLN A 19 -5.36 -11.77 13.22
CA GLN A 19 -5.52 -12.92 14.10
C GLN A 19 -6.77 -12.83 14.98
N SER A 20 -7.16 -11.63 15.37
CA SER A 20 -8.36 -11.37 16.17
C SER A 20 -9.66 -11.44 15.36
N GLY A 21 -9.57 -11.57 14.02
CA GLY A 21 -10.71 -11.52 13.11
C GLY A 21 -11.12 -10.10 12.74
N GLU A 22 -10.40 -9.10 13.20
CA GLU A 22 -10.69 -7.70 12.90
C GLU A 22 -10.29 -7.37 11.47
N GLN A 23 -11.16 -6.64 10.75
CA GLN A 23 -10.88 -6.16 9.41
C GLN A 23 -9.89 -5.01 9.45
N MET A 24 -8.86 -5.06 8.58
CA MET A 24 -7.81 -4.06 8.50
C MET A 24 -7.72 -3.49 7.09
N ASN A 25 -7.28 -2.23 7.00
CA ASN A 25 -7.07 -1.51 5.74
C ASN A 25 -5.60 -1.19 5.57
N TYR A 26 -5.13 -1.23 4.32
CA TYR A 26 -3.72 -0.97 3.98
C TYR A 26 -3.60 -0.11 2.74
N ILE A 27 -2.61 0.77 2.74
CA ILE A 27 -2.17 1.48 1.54
C ILE A 27 -0.74 1.03 1.28
N VAL A 28 -0.53 0.38 0.14
CA VAL A 28 0.81 -0.10 -0.25
C VAL A 28 1.42 0.90 -1.23
N ASP A 29 2.57 1.45 -0.84
CA ASP A 29 3.30 2.45 -1.59
C ASP A 29 4.46 1.78 -2.34
N PHE A 30 4.34 1.69 -3.67
CA PHE A 30 5.41 1.19 -4.54
C PHE A 30 6.30 2.36 -4.95
N TYR A 31 7.59 2.28 -4.64
CA TYR A 31 8.53 3.39 -4.78
C TYR A 31 9.94 2.94 -5.14
N ALA A 32 10.79 3.90 -5.48
CA ALA A 32 12.23 3.70 -5.62
C ALA A 32 12.96 4.88 -4.99
N ASN A 33 14.18 4.64 -4.51
CA ASN A 33 14.95 5.69 -3.83
C ASN A 33 15.40 6.81 -4.76
N TRP A 34 15.55 6.52 -6.07
CA TRP A 34 15.93 7.53 -7.07
C TRP A 34 14.75 8.36 -7.57
N CYS A 35 13.55 8.01 -7.21
CA CYS A 35 12.31 8.58 -7.73
C CYS A 35 11.91 9.83 -6.92
N GLN A 36 12.08 11.02 -7.51
CA GLN A 36 11.73 12.28 -6.86
C GLN A 36 10.24 12.39 -6.50
N PRO A 37 9.31 12.09 -7.43
CA PRO A 37 7.88 12.11 -7.07
C PRO A 37 7.53 11.14 -5.93
N CYS A 38 8.23 10.01 -5.83
CA CYS A 38 8.04 9.06 -4.74
C CYS A 38 8.41 9.67 -3.39
N LYS A 39 9.48 10.47 -3.36
CA LYS A 39 9.92 11.16 -2.13
C LYS A 39 8.89 12.19 -1.67
N ILE A 40 8.27 12.87 -2.63
CA ILE A 40 7.22 13.86 -2.35
C ILE A 40 6.00 13.16 -1.76
N VAL A 41 5.56 12.05 -2.37
CA VAL A 41 4.43 11.25 -1.85
C VAL A 41 4.75 10.71 -0.46
N ALA A 42 5.99 10.26 -0.22
CA ALA A 42 6.40 9.76 1.10
C ALA A 42 6.23 10.83 2.18
N ARG A 43 6.59 12.09 1.87
CA ARG A 43 6.39 13.21 2.81
C ARG A 43 4.91 13.50 3.05
N HIS A 44 4.10 13.42 1.99
CA HIS A 44 2.64 13.59 2.11
C HIS A 44 2.04 12.51 3.00
N LEU A 45 2.40 11.25 2.77
CA LEU A 45 1.93 10.13 3.59
C LEU A 45 2.35 10.29 5.06
N ASP A 46 3.60 10.68 5.28
CA ASP A 46 4.11 10.92 6.64
C ASP A 46 3.27 11.98 7.36
N SER A 47 2.89 13.04 6.66
CA SER A 47 2.14 14.16 7.25
C SER A 47 0.70 13.79 7.60
N ILE A 48 0.11 12.79 6.97
CA ILE A 48 -1.30 12.43 7.17
C ILE A 48 -1.49 11.04 7.75
N GLN A 49 -0.42 10.29 8.05
CA GLN A 49 -0.55 8.89 8.47
C GLN A 49 -1.46 8.70 9.69
N ASP A 50 -1.47 9.65 10.61
CA ASP A 50 -2.33 9.58 11.80
C ASP A 50 -3.82 9.81 11.49
N GLN A 51 -4.12 10.38 10.34
CA GLN A 51 -5.49 10.66 9.89
C GLN A 51 -6.03 9.58 8.96
N LEU A 52 -5.14 8.75 8.38
CA LEU A 52 -5.53 7.72 7.42
C LEU A 52 -6.22 6.54 8.13
N PRO A 53 -7.34 6.05 7.59
CA PRO A 53 -8.02 4.86 8.15
C PRO A 53 -7.34 3.55 7.71
N ALA A 54 -6.02 3.55 7.59
CA ALA A 54 -5.25 2.44 7.04
C ALA A 54 -3.80 2.50 7.51
N GLN A 55 -3.14 1.35 7.56
CA GLN A 55 -1.70 1.29 7.72
C GLN A 55 -1.01 1.50 6.38
N ILE A 56 0.11 2.21 6.39
CA ILE A 56 0.93 2.41 5.20
C ILE A 56 2.04 1.37 5.17
N VAL A 57 2.11 0.63 4.08
CA VAL A 57 3.12 -0.40 3.83
C VAL A 57 3.90 0.00 2.58
N LYS A 58 5.23 -0.13 2.61
CA LYS A 58 6.10 0.31 1.51
C LYS A 58 6.81 -0.87 0.88
N ILE A 59 6.85 -0.89 -0.45
CA ILE A 59 7.60 -1.88 -1.24
C ILE A 59 8.54 -1.15 -2.19
N ASN A 60 9.84 -1.40 -2.04
CA ASN A 60 10.87 -0.84 -2.91
C ASN A 60 11.01 -1.70 -4.17
N ILE A 61 10.75 -1.11 -5.34
CA ILE A 61 10.84 -1.84 -6.61
C ILE A 61 12.28 -2.00 -7.13
N GLU A 62 13.26 -1.41 -6.43
CA GLU A 62 14.67 -1.57 -6.83
C GLU A 62 15.22 -2.96 -6.50
N THR A 63 14.64 -3.62 -5.51
CA THR A 63 15.01 -5.00 -5.19
C THR A 63 14.40 -5.96 -6.21
N GLU A 64 15.00 -7.14 -6.35
CA GLU A 64 14.49 -8.18 -7.24
C GLU A 64 13.07 -8.60 -6.81
N GLU A 65 12.87 -8.83 -5.52
CA GLU A 65 11.59 -9.26 -4.96
C GLU A 65 10.51 -8.18 -5.13
N GLY A 66 10.86 -6.93 -4.87
CA GLY A 66 9.92 -5.81 -5.02
C GLY A 66 9.55 -5.58 -6.48
N ARG A 67 10.52 -5.70 -7.39
CA ARG A 67 10.26 -5.57 -8.83
C ARG A 67 9.35 -6.69 -9.32
N ALA A 68 9.59 -7.93 -8.89
CA ALA A 68 8.76 -9.07 -9.27
C ALA A 68 7.33 -8.88 -8.78
N THR A 69 7.15 -8.40 -7.54
CA THR A 69 5.84 -8.08 -6.97
C THR A 69 5.13 -7.01 -7.80
N ALA A 70 5.82 -5.91 -8.10
CA ALA A 70 5.24 -4.83 -8.90
C ALA A 70 4.80 -5.33 -10.27
N HIS A 71 5.63 -6.14 -10.92
CA HIS A 71 5.30 -6.72 -12.23
C HIS A 71 4.06 -7.59 -12.15
N THR A 72 3.99 -8.49 -11.17
CA THR A 72 2.84 -9.39 -10.97
C THR A 72 1.55 -8.62 -10.74
N LEU A 73 1.61 -7.52 -10.00
CA LEU A 73 0.45 -6.70 -9.69
C LEU A 73 0.12 -5.67 -10.77
N GLY A 74 0.88 -5.65 -11.85
CA GLY A 74 0.64 -4.72 -12.96
C GLY A 74 0.97 -3.28 -12.63
N ILE A 75 1.93 -3.04 -11.74
CA ILE A 75 2.42 -1.70 -11.43
C ILE A 75 3.35 -1.28 -12.55
N ARG A 76 2.98 -0.23 -13.30
CA ARG A 76 3.71 0.23 -14.50
C ARG A 76 4.48 1.51 -14.28
N SER A 77 4.17 2.23 -13.24
CA SER A 77 4.83 3.50 -12.92
C SER A 77 4.86 3.69 -11.42
N ILE A 78 5.78 4.54 -10.97
CA ILE A 78 5.92 4.90 -9.55
C ILE A 78 5.92 6.42 -9.40
N PRO A 79 5.40 6.93 -8.29
CA PRO A 79 4.76 6.19 -7.21
C PRO A 79 3.39 5.65 -7.61
N THR A 80 3.01 4.52 -7.05
CA THR A 80 1.64 3.99 -7.13
C THR A 80 1.23 3.54 -5.74
N LEU A 81 0.07 4.00 -5.30
CA LEU A 81 -0.55 3.59 -4.03
C LEU A 81 -1.67 2.61 -4.35
N VAL A 82 -1.65 1.45 -3.72
CA VAL A 82 -2.69 0.43 -3.89
C VAL A 82 -3.44 0.30 -2.57
N PHE A 83 -4.76 0.41 -2.63
CA PHE A 83 -5.64 0.39 -1.46
C PHE A 83 -6.19 -1.01 -1.28
N TYR A 84 -5.84 -1.65 -0.17
CA TYR A 84 -6.22 -3.03 0.15
C TYR A 84 -7.07 -3.09 1.42
N ARG A 85 -8.00 -4.03 1.44
CA ARG A 85 -8.71 -4.41 2.66
C ARG A 85 -8.41 -5.88 2.95
N SER A 86 -8.25 -6.24 4.21
CA SER A 86 -8.05 -7.63 4.58
C SER A 86 -9.29 -8.47 4.21
N ASP A 87 -9.04 -9.71 3.79
CA ASP A 87 -10.09 -10.65 3.38
C ASP A 87 -9.79 -12.02 3.98
N VAL A 88 -10.10 -12.15 5.27
CA VAL A 88 -9.76 -13.33 6.06
C VAL A 88 -10.53 -14.59 5.64
N ASN A 89 -11.63 -14.41 4.91
CA ASN A 89 -12.46 -15.52 4.45
C ASN A 89 -12.11 -16.01 3.04
N SER A 90 -11.20 -15.31 2.36
CA SER A 90 -10.78 -15.71 1.01
C SER A 90 -9.82 -16.88 1.07
N GLU A 91 -9.99 -17.85 0.16
CA GLU A 91 -9.08 -18.97 -0.01
C GLU A 91 -7.95 -18.65 -0.98
N VAL A 92 -8.00 -17.47 -1.64
CA VAL A 92 -7.06 -17.10 -2.69
C VAL A 92 -6.02 -16.10 -2.19
N SER A 93 -6.44 -15.10 -1.44
CA SER A 93 -5.55 -14.02 -0.98
C SER A 93 -6.06 -13.45 0.34
N PRO A 94 -5.17 -13.09 1.27
CA PRO A 94 -5.57 -12.47 2.54
C PRO A 94 -6.01 -11.02 2.38
N VAL A 95 -5.85 -10.43 1.19
CA VAL A 95 -6.25 -9.05 0.91
C VAL A 95 -7.01 -8.95 -0.39
N LYS A 96 -7.88 -7.94 -0.47
CA LYS A 96 -8.61 -7.57 -1.67
C LYS A 96 -8.21 -6.17 -2.07
N GLU A 97 -7.80 -6.00 -3.33
CA GLU A 97 -7.51 -4.67 -3.86
C GLU A 97 -8.83 -3.92 -4.10
N LEU A 98 -8.95 -2.72 -3.53
CA LEU A 98 -10.13 -1.89 -3.68
C LEU A 98 -9.94 -0.82 -4.74
N ASP A 99 -8.75 -0.22 -4.83
CA ASP A 99 -8.47 0.86 -5.78
C ASP A 99 -6.97 1.12 -5.85
N ARG A 100 -6.58 1.98 -6.79
CA ARG A 100 -5.20 2.45 -6.98
C ARG A 100 -5.18 3.95 -7.20
N LEU A 101 -4.03 4.56 -6.90
CA LEU A 101 -3.76 5.96 -7.19
C LEU A 101 -2.35 6.05 -7.76
N THR A 102 -2.25 6.36 -9.05
CA THR A 102 -0.98 6.38 -9.76
C THR A 102 -0.47 7.81 -9.89
N GLY A 103 0.82 8.01 -9.66
CA GLY A 103 1.47 9.30 -9.77
C GLY A 103 1.46 10.09 -8.46
N SER A 104 2.04 11.30 -8.54
CA SER A 104 2.15 12.16 -7.37
C SER A 104 0.86 12.95 -7.17
N HIS A 105 0.29 12.82 -5.98
CA HIS A 105 -0.93 13.53 -5.58
C HIS A 105 -0.68 14.24 -4.25
N PRO A 106 -1.33 15.40 -4.01
CA PRO A 106 -1.17 16.10 -2.73
C PRO A 106 -1.81 15.32 -1.59
N ALA A 107 -1.37 15.63 -0.37
CA ALA A 107 -1.79 14.91 0.83
C ALA A 107 -3.31 14.87 1.00
N ASN A 108 -4.00 16.00 0.74
CA ASN A 108 -5.46 16.06 0.88
C ASN A 108 -6.18 15.15 -0.13
N ALA A 109 -5.63 15.01 -1.35
CA ALA A 109 -6.22 14.11 -2.36
C ALA A 109 -6.05 12.64 -1.94
N ILE A 110 -4.91 12.29 -1.38
CA ILE A 110 -4.67 10.93 -0.86
C ILE A 110 -5.61 10.63 0.30
N LEU A 111 -5.75 11.56 1.23
CA LEU A 111 -6.64 11.39 2.39
C LEU A 111 -8.11 11.26 1.96
N ASP A 112 -8.55 12.11 1.03
CA ASP A 112 -9.92 12.06 0.50
C ASP A 112 -10.19 10.71 -0.19
N LYS A 113 -9.24 10.23 -0.98
CA LYS A 113 -9.33 8.93 -1.65
C LYS A 113 -9.45 7.81 -0.64
N ALA A 114 -8.59 7.80 0.37
CA ALA A 114 -8.58 6.78 1.42
C ALA A 114 -9.93 6.75 2.16
N ASN A 115 -10.45 7.91 2.54
CA ASN A 115 -11.73 8.01 3.24
C ASN A 115 -12.89 7.52 2.37
N LYS A 116 -12.83 7.76 1.07
CA LYS A 116 -13.84 7.32 0.11
C LYS A 116 -13.78 5.80 -0.09
N VAL A 117 -12.57 5.26 -0.25
CA VAL A 117 -12.36 3.84 -0.53
C VAL A 117 -12.65 2.98 0.70
N PHE A 118 -12.21 3.41 1.87
CA PHE A 118 -12.33 2.66 3.12
C PHE A 118 -13.55 3.03 3.95
N GLY A 119 -14.14 4.15 3.66
CA GLY A 119 -15.32 4.64 4.36
C GLY A 119 -16.57 3.93 3.94
#